data_9fb2b2d1a00c2a5ca2d60d97fc66bcf5
#
_entry.id   9fb2b2d1a00c2a5ca2d60d97fc66bcf5
#
_cell.length_a   1.000
_cell.length_b   1.000
_cell.length_c   1.000
_cell.angle_alpha   90.00
_cell.angle_beta   90.00
_cell.angle_gamma   90.00
#
_symmetry.space_group_name_H-M   'P 1'
#
loop_
_entity.id
_entity.type
_entity.pdbx_description
1 polymer ?
#
loop_
_entity_poly.entity_id
_entity_poly.type
_entity_poly.pdbx_seq_one_letter_code
_entity_poly.pdbx_strand_id
1 'polypeptide(L)'
;MILREMPAIWDESFRPWFYSRWGRENCVIAATARTAEYPDYQQRLSIKAAWGGREDYFVDGRRLAVDDETFLILNEGRTYSSALRSRCPVTSFSIFFRPGMAQDVARTLAGTQEALLEDPHGYPGISVEFSEHLRRHDRSVTPVLRFIFRYVEAGISDDDWYEDQLYFLLQRMLALHCRDRSVTALIPARRAATRGELFRRMALAADFINMNFASPIDLQQIADAAQLSPFHCLRVFKAVLSVTPIVYLNQRRVLTAQRLLRAAKHSVSEVASLVGFQNRSTLFRWMIRTSGLPPRAICAREGQAPTAPGLEAS
;
A
#
# COMPACT_ATOMS: atom_id res chain seq x y z
N MET A 1 -7.97 -19.67 1.12
CA MET A 1 -6.62 -20.31 0.97
C MET A 1 -5.55 -19.42 1.60
N ILE A 2 -4.69 -19.97 2.47
CA ILE A 2 -3.61 -19.24 3.16
C ILE A 2 -2.28 -19.89 2.84
N LEU A 3 -1.30 -19.11 2.39
CA LEU A 3 0.05 -19.54 2.06
C LEU A 3 1.05 -18.81 2.98
N ARG A 4 1.88 -19.58 3.68
CA ARG A 4 2.96 -19.06 4.53
C ARG A 4 4.34 -19.14 3.88
N GLU A 5 4.37 -19.66 2.67
CA GLU A 5 5.55 -19.74 1.81
C GLU A 5 5.25 -19.12 0.46
N MET A 6 6.28 -18.68 -0.24
CA MET A 6 6.14 -18.15 -1.60
C MET A 6 5.58 -19.23 -2.52
N PRO A 7 4.52 -18.97 -3.31
CA PRO A 7 3.91 -19.97 -4.17
C PRO A 7 4.90 -20.55 -5.19
N ALA A 8 5.16 -21.84 -5.10
CA ALA A 8 6.05 -22.56 -6.04
C ALA A 8 5.29 -22.93 -7.31
N ILE A 9 4.85 -21.92 -8.09
CA ILE A 9 4.01 -22.13 -9.29
C ILE A 9 4.67 -22.92 -10.42
N TRP A 10 5.96 -23.14 -10.36
CA TRP A 10 6.75 -24.01 -11.27
C TRP A 10 6.83 -25.46 -10.81
N ASP A 11 6.48 -25.75 -9.55
CA ASP A 11 6.46 -27.10 -9.01
C ASP A 11 5.21 -27.87 -9.51
N GLU A 12 5.44 -28.98 -10.19
CA GLU A 12 4.37 -29.82 -10.78
C GLU A 12 3.45 -30.44 -9.73
N SER A 13 3.92 -30.65 -8.51
CA SER A 13 3.12 -31.19 -7.40
C SER A 13 2.22 -30.12 -6.76
N PHE A 14 2.72 -28.88 -6.69
CA PHE A 14 1.99 -27.74 -6.11
C PHE A 14 0.93 -27.13 -7.05
N ARG A 15 1.21 -27.09 -8.35
CA ARG A 15 0.38 -26.43 -9.36
C ARG A 15 -1.08 -26.89 -9.38
N PRO A 16 -1.42 -28.22 -9.44
CA PRO A 16 -2.83 -28.64 -9.52
C PRO A 16 -3.63 -28.22 -8.30
N TRP A 17 -3.05 -28.35 -7.12
CA TRP A 17 -3.68 -27.91 -5.86
C TRP A 17 -3.90 -26.40 -5.83
N PHE A 18 -2.89 -25.62 -6.21
CA PHE A 18 -2.97 -24.17 -6.23
C PHE A 18 -4.02 -23.68 -7.23
N TYR A 19 -3.94 -24.11 -8.48
CA TYR A 19 -4.84 -23.62 -9.53
C TYR A 19 -6.28 -24.15 -9.41
N SER A 20 -6.53 -25.25 -8.71
CA SER A 20 -7.90 -25.70 -8.42
C SER A 20 -8.67 -24.73 -7.50
N ARG A 21 -7.94 -23.98 -6.68
CA ARG A 21 -8.46 -22.99 -5.71
C ARG A 21 -8.28 -21.56 -6.18
N TRP A 22 -7.17 -21.30 -6.88
CA TRP A 22 -6.87 -19.99 -7.44
C TRP A 22 -8.01 -19.55 -8.35
N GLY A 23 -8.66 -18.49 -7.92
CA GLY A 23 -9.76 -17.97 -8.68
C GLY A 23 -11.15 -18.31 -8.19
N ARG A 24 -11.27 -19.17 -7.23
CA ARG A 24 -12.55 -19.49 -6.59
C ARG A 24 -12.61 -18.98 -5.17
N GLU A 25 -11.48 -19.00 -4.49
CA GLU A 25 -11.33 -18.62 -3.09
C GLU A 25 -10.50 -17.35 -2.95
N ASN A 26 -10.66 -16.63 -1.85
CA ASN A 26 -9.72 -15.62 -1.41
C ASN A 26 -8.37 -16.27 -1.11
N CYS A 27 -7.27 -15.58 -1.45
CA CYS A 27 -5.92 -16.07 -1.18
C CYS A 27 -5.13 -15.04 -0.38
N VAL A 28 -4.60 -15.47 0.76
CA VAL A 28 -3.68 -14.67 1.58
C VAL A 28 -2.31 -15.32 1.50
N ILE A 29 -1.31 -14.56 1.07
CA ILE A 29 0.09 -14.96 1.03
C ILE A 29 0.85 -14.10 2.04
N ALA A 30 1.47 -14.75 3.02
CA ALA A 30 2.32 -14.10 4.03
C ALA A 30 3.63 -14.90 4.11
N ALA A 31 4.58 -14.55 3.27
CA ALA A 31 5.79 -15.34 3.08
C ALA A 31 7.06 -14.49 3.20
N THR A 32 8.08 -15.04 3.84
CA THR A 32 9.37 -14.36 3.99
C THR A 32 10.39 -14.98 3.07
N ALA A 33 10.99 -14.18 2.20
CA ALA A 33 11.99 -14.62 1.24
C ALA A 33 13.09 -13.56 1.05
N ARG A 34 14.22 -13.96 0.45
CA ARG A 34 15.25 -13.04 -0.05
C ARG A 34 15.14 -12.83 -1.55
N THR A 35 14.65 -13.84 -2.24
CA THR A 35 14.46 -13.85 -3.69
C THR A 35 13.15 -14.53 -4.03
N ALA A 36 12.35 -13.91 -4.87
CA ALA A 36 11.18 -14.50 -5.51
C ALA A 36 10.93 -13.73 -6.81
N GLU A 37 10.47 -14.40 -7.84
CA GLU A 37 10.19 -13.78 -9.13
C GLU A 37 8.97 -14.45 -9.76
N TYR A 38 8.01 -13.66 -10.18
CA TYR A 38 6.80 -14.13 -10.82
C TYR A 38 6.63 -13.42 -12.16
N PRO A 39 6.45 -14.17 -13.25
CA PRO A 39 6.30 -13.61 -14.59
C PRO A 39 4.96 -12.88 -14.74
N ASP A 40 4.83 -12.18 -15.86
CA ASP A 40 3.58 -11.53 -16.24
C ASP A 40 2.45 -12.53 -16.42
N TYR A 41 1.35 -12.33 -15.70
CA TYR A 41 0.08 -13.00 -15.91
C TYR A 41 -1.08 -12.16 -15.37
N GLN A 42 -2.26 -12.42 -15.91
CA GLN A 42 -3.47 -11.72 -15.51
C GLN A 42 -3.87 -12.10 -14.08
N GLN A 43 -4.04 -11.09 -13.27
CA GLN A 43 -4.26 -11.24 -11.84
C GLN A 43 -5.68 -10.82 -11.41
N ARG A 44 -5.94 -11.08 -10.14
CA ARG A 44 -7.18 -10.70 -9.47
C ARG A 44 -7.02 -9.38 -8.77
N LEU A 45 -8.17 -8.79 -8.34
CA LEU A 45 -8.13 -7.72 -7.37
C LEU A 45 -7.27 -8.14 -6.18
N SER A 46 -6.31 -7.32 -5.87
CA SER A 46 -5.37 -7.65 -4.80
C SER A 46 -4.83 -6.40 -4.10
N ILE A 47 -4.39 -6.60 -2.87
CA ILE A 47 -3.62 -5.61 -2.12
C ILE A 47 -2.26 -6.20 -1.76
N LYS A 48 -1.21 -5.39 -1.91
CA LYS A 48 0.20 -5.77 -1.75
C LYS A 48 0.85 -4.91 -0.68
N ALA A 49 1.58 -5.54 0.22
CA ALA A 49 2.42 -4.89 1.22
C ALA A 49 3.71 -5.69 1.41
N ALA A 50 4.76 -5.05 1.89
CA ALA A 50 6.01 -5.72 2.23
C ALA A 50 6.60 -5.10 3.50
N TRP A 51 7.28 -5.93 4.31
CA TRP A 51 7.93 -5.49 5.54
C TRP A 51 9.35 -6.03 5.65
N GLY A 52 10.22 -5.23 6.23
CA GLY A 52 11.64 -5.55 6.38
C GLY A 52 12.45 -5.32 5.11
N GLY A 53 11.85 -4.77 4.06
CA GLY A 53 12.51 -4.47 2.80
C GLY A 53 11.53 -4.03 1.72
N ARG A 54 11.77 -4.47 0.49
CA ARG A 54 11.03 -4.00 -0.69
C ARG A 54 10.73 -5.14 -1.66
N GLU A 55 9.51 -5.14 -2.22
CA GLU A 55 9.09 -5.97 -3.35
C GLU A 55 8.67 -5.09 -4.52
N ASP A 56 9.17 -5.37 -5.70
CA ASP A 56 8.93 -4.62 -6.93
C ASP A 56 7.79 -5.27 -7.73
N TYR A 57 6.87 -4.44 -8.23
CA TYR A 57 5.79 -4.81 -9.15
C TYR A 57 5.96 -4.05 -10.46
N PHE A 58 5.83 -4.73 -11.57
CA PHE A 58 5.94 -4.16 -12.92
C PHE A 58 4.56 -4.18 -13.58
N VAL A 59 3.94 -3.01 -13.69
CA VAL A 59 2.56 -2.82 -14.16
C VAL A 59 2.54 -1.78 -15.26
N ASP A 60 2.04 -2.11 -16.44
CA ASP A 60 1.97 -1.20 -17.60
C ASP A 60 3.31 -0.48 -17.89
N GLY A 61 4.41 -1.21 -17.85
CA GLY A 61 5.76 -0.67 -18.08
C GLY A 61 6.31 0.20 -16.93
N ARG A 62 5.56 0.34 -15.83
CA ARG A 62 5.99 1.09 -14.63
C ARG A 62 6.46 0.12 -13.55
N ARG A 63 7.53 0.50 -12.88
CA ARG A 63 7.98 -0.17 -11.66
C ARG A 63 7.38 0.51 -10.44
N LEU A 64 6.68 -0.24 -9.61
CA LEU A 64 6.11 0.20 -8.33
C LEU A 64 6.67 -0.70 -7.22
N ALA A 65 7.24 -0.13 -6.18
CA ALA A 65 7.79 -0.90 -5.09
C ALA A 65 7.01 -0.67 -3.80
N VAL A 66 6.44 -1.73 -3.25
CA VAL A 66 5.89 -1.72 -1.90
C VAL A 66 7.00 -1.96 -0.88
N ASP A 67 6.91 -1.30 0.25
CA ASP A 67 7.87 -1.39 1.34
C ASP A 67 7.21 -1.10 2.70
N ASP A 68 7.99 -0.95 3.76
CA ASP A 68 7.49 -0.67 5.11
C ASP A 68 6.59 0.59 5.22
N GLU A 69 6.61 1.47 4.24
CA GLU A 69 5.91 2.75 4.26
C GLU A 69 4.75 2.83 3.25
N THR A 70 4.65 1.84 2.36
CA THR A 70 3.68 1.87 1.25
C THR A 70 3.02 0.51 1.01
N PHE A 71 1.79 0.56 0.52
CA PHE A 71 1.06 -0.57 -0.04
C PHE A 71 0.50 -0.24 -1.43
N LEU A 72 0.09 -1.26 -2.18
CA LEU A 72 -0.42 -1.14 -3.54
C LEU A 72 -1.72 -1.93 -3.69
N ILE A 73 -2.71 -1.34 -4.35
CA ILE A 73 -3.93 -2.05 -4.77
C ILE A 73 -3.85 -2.22 -6.29
N LEU A 74 -4.05 -3.44 -6.77
CA LEU A 74 -4.10 -3.79 -8.20
C LEU A 74 -5.45 -4.36 -8.54
N ASN A 75 -6.07 -3.84 -9.60
CA ASN A 75 -7.40 -4.23 -10.03
C ASN A 75 -7.44 -5.63 -10.65
N GLU A 76 -8.61 -6.20 -10.70
CA GLU A 76 -8.87 -7.44 -11.42
C GLU A 76 -8.61 -7.26 -12.92
N GLY A 77 -8.05 -8.29 -13.54
CA GLY A 77 -7.74 -8.27 -14.98
C GLY A 77 -6.41 -7.61 -15.34
N ARG A 78 -5.69 -7.01 -14.38
CA ARG A 78 -4.36 -6.45 -14.64
C ARG A 78 -3.32 -7.54 -14.87
N THR A 79 -2.49 -7.35 -15.87
CA THR A 79 -1.29 -8.15 -16.09
C THR A 79 -0.10 -7.45 -15.47
N TYR A 80 0.62 -8.15 -14.61
CA TYR A 80 1.84 -7.64 -13.98
C TYR A 80 2.75 -8.77 -13.54
N SER A 81 4.03 -8.47 -13.44
CA SER A 81 5.04 -9.31 -12.81
C SER A 81 5.50 -8.73 -11.48
N SER A 82 6.10 -9.56 -10.64
CA SER A 82 6.73 -9.11 -9.40
C SER A 82 8.10 -9.74 -9.19
N ALA A 83 8.97 -9.00 -8.50
CA ALA A 83 10.30 -9.45 -8.15
C ALA A 83 10.68 -8.96 -6.74
N LEU A 84 11.12 -9.91 -5.92
CA LEU A 84 11.75 -9.66 -4.64
C LEU A 84 13.23 -10.06 -4.78
N ARG A 85 14.12 -9.09 -4.58
CA ARG A 85 15.57 -9.30 -4.61
C ARG A 85 16.19 -8.48 -3.47
N SER A 86 16.58 -9.15 -2.39
CA SER A 86 17.08 -8.49 -1.18
C SER A 86 18.23 -9.26 -0.53
N ARG A 87 19.13 -8.53 0.13
CA ARG A 87 20.19 -9.13 0.96
C ARG A 87 19.64 -9.65 2.30
N CYS A 88 18.59 -9.04 2.81
CA CYS A 88 17.90 -9.43 4.05
C CYS A 88 16.56 -10.08 3.73
N PRO A 89 16.02 -10.95 4.59
CA PRO A 89 14.68 -11.48 4.44
C PRO A 89 13.65 -10.35 4.39
N VAL A 90 12.73 -10.43 3.43
CA VAL A 90 11.60 -9.50 3.26
C VAL A 90 10.33 -10.32 3.37
N THR A 91 9.40 -9.85 4.17
CA THR A 91 8.07 -10.43 4.26
C THR A 91 7.18 -9.82 3.19
N SER A 92 6.81 -10.61 2.19
CA SER A 92 5.79 -10.30 1.21
C SER A 92 4.41 -10.65 1.79
N PHE A 93 3.48 -9.70 1.72
CA PHE A 93 2.11 -9.89 2.17
C PHE A 93 1.14 -9.45 1.08
N SER A 94 0.47 -10.43 0.50
CA SER A 94 -0.47 -10.23 -0.60
C SER A 94 -1.80 -10.86 -0.29
N ILE A 95 -2.88 -10.12 -0.51
CA ILE A 95 -4.24 -10.63 -0.43
C ILE A 95 -4.86 -10.52 -1.81
N PHE A 96 -5.38 -11.63 -2.32
CA PHE A 96 -6.11 -11.72 -3.57
C PHE A 96 -7.57 -12.06 -3.26
N PHE A 97 -8.48 -11.25 -3.74
CA PHE A 97 -9.91 -11.42 -3.49
C PHE A 97 -10.53 -12.34 -4.55
N ARG A 98 -11.52 -13.14 -4.16
CA ARG A 98 -12.32 -13.90 -5.13
C ARG A 98 -13.06 -12.96 -6.08
N PRO A 99 -13.35 -13.39 -7.33
CA PRO A 99 -14.07 -12.55 -8.28
C PRO A 99 -15.43 -12.11 -7.73
N GLY A 100 -15.78 -10.86 -8.02
CA GLY A 100 -17.08 -10.30 -7.63
C GLY A 100 -17.15 -9.83 -6.16
N MET A 101 -16.22 -10.21 -5.28
CA MET A 101 -16.32 -9.86 -3.85
C MET A 101 -16.35 -8.35 -3.60
N ALA A 102 -15.57 -7.57 -4.34
CA ALA A 102 -15.58 -6.10 -4.21
C ALA A 102 -16.92 -5.50 -4.63
N GLN A 103 -17.52 -6.03 -5.68
CA GLN A 103 -18.85 -5.65 -6.16
C GLN A 103 -19.93 -6.03 -5.15
N ASP A 104 -19.84 -7.22 -4.54
CA ASP A 104 -20.76 -7.69 -3.51
C ASP A 104 -20.74 -6.76 -2.29
N VAL A 105 -19.52 -6.44 -1.80
CA VAL A 105 -19.34 -5.51 -0.69
C VAL A 105 -19.84 -4.10 -1.05
N ALA A 106 -19.52 -3.61 -2.25
CA ALA A 106 -19.98 -2.29 -2.69
C ALA A 106 -21.51 -2.22 -2.79
N ARG A 107 -22.16 -3.29 -3.24
CA ARG A 107 -23.62 -3.42 -3.32
C ARG A 107 -24.24 -3.38 -1.93
N THR A 108 -23.70 -4.15 -0.98
CA THR A 108 -24.15 -4.16 0.42
C THR A 108 -24.06 -2.79 1.07
N LEU A 109 -22.99 -2.02 0.76
CA LEU A 109 -22.81 -0.68 1.30
C LEU A 109 -23.70 0.39 0.64
N ALA A 110 -24.10 0.20 -0.61
CA ALA A 110 -24.92 1.15 -1.38
C ALA A 110 -26.43 0.88 -1.28
N GLY A 111 -26.83 -0.37 -0.99
CA GLY A 111 -28.21 -0.80 -0.95
C GLY A 111 -28.90 -0.48 0.39
N THR A 112 -30.23 -0.19 0.33
CA THR A 112 -31.07 -0.28 1.51
C THR A 112 -31.35 -1.78 1.79
N GLN A 113 -31.60 -2.14 3.04
CA GLN A 113 -31.88 -3.52 3.44
C GLN A 113 -33.08 -4.13 2.66
N GLU A 114 -34.09 -3.32 2.37
CA GLU A 114 -35.29 -3.70 1.59
C GLU A 114 -34.92 -4.01 0.12
N ALA A 115 -34.16 -3.13 -0.54
CA ALA A 115 -33.77 -3.33 -1.93
C ALA A 115 -32.86 -4.55 -2.13
N LEU A 116 -32.03 -4.88 -1.14
CA LEU A 116 -31.15 -6.05 -1.16
C LEU A 116 -31.95 -7.36 -0.97
N LEU A 117 -33.08 -7.33 -0.24
CA LEU A 117 -33.95 -8.47 -0.03
C LEU A 117 -34.86 -8.72 -1.24
N GLU A 118 -35.32 -7.67 -1.93
CA GLU A 118 -36.18 -7.77 -3.10
C GLU A 118 -35.46 -8.24 -4.35
N ASP A 119 -34.21 -7.80 -4.58
CA ASP A 119 -33.40 -8.22 -5.72
C ASP A 119 -31.92 -8.34 -5.35
N PRO A 120 -31.51 -9.50 -4.79
CA PRO A 120 -30.10 -9.73 -4.40
C PRO A 120 -29.10 -9.64 -5.57
N HIS A 121 -29.56 -9.72 -6.82
CA HIS A 121 -28.72 -9.73 -8.03
C HIS A 121 -28.99 -8.56 -8.98
N GLY A 122 -30.02 -7.74 -8.74
CA GLY A 122 -30.59 -6.79 -9.70
C GLY A 122 -29.97 -5.41 -9.79
N TYR A 123 -28.93 -5.08 -9.02
CA TYR A 123 -28.22 -3.82 -9.20
C TYR A 123 -27.32 -3.88 -10.44
N PRO A 124 -27.43 -2.93 -11.40
CA PRO A 124 -26.53 -2.85 -12.54
C PRO A 124 -25.10 -2.80 -12.03
N GLY A 125 -24.22 -3.61 -12.60
CA GLY A 125 -22.88 -3.91 -12.12
C GLY A 125 -22.13 -2.67 -11.65
N ILE A 126 -21.96 -2.54 -10.33
CA ILE A 126 -21.10 -1.52 -9.75
C ILE A 126 -19.68 -1.89 -10.16
N SER A 127 -19.15 -1.17 -11.16
CA SER A 127 -17.73 -1.31 -11.48
C SER A 127 -16.91 -0.64 -10.40
N VAL A 128 -16.12 -1.42 -9.69
CA VAL A 128 -15.16 -0.93 -8.70
C VAL A 128 -13.79 -0.96 -9.34
N GLU A 129 -13.24 0.21 -9.65
CA GLU A 129 -11.90 0.36 -10.19
C GLU A 129 -11.08 1.27 -9.25
N PHE A 130 -10.13 0.67 -8.54
CA PHE A 130 -9.24 1.38 -7.63
C PHE A 130 -8.16 2.13 -8.41
N SER A 131 -7.70 3.24 -7.87
CA SER A 131 -6.53 3.94 -8.41
C SER A 131 -5.25 3.18 -8.05
N GLU A 132 -4.52 2.70 -9.08
CA GLU A 132 -3.32 1.87 -8.98
C GLU A 132 -2.07 2.74 -8.82
N HIS A 133 -1.72 3.05 -7.59
CA HIS A 133 -0.52 3.81 -7.23
C HIS A 133 -0.05 3.40 -5.82
N LEU A 134 1.19 3.74 -5.49
CA LEU A 134 1.74 3.51 -4.16
C LEU A 134 1.03 4.39 -3.13
N ARG A 135 0.38 3.76 -2.17
CA ARG A 135 -0.32 4.42 -1.07
C ARG A 135 0.51 4.33 0.19
N ARG A 136 0.65 5.43 0.89
CA ARG A 136 1.24 5.40 2.23
C ARG A 136 0.37 4.61 3.19
N HIS A 137 1.01 3.89 4.09
CA HIS A 137 0.31 3.26 5.20
C HIS A 137 -0.52 4.30 5.97
N ASP A 138 -1.77 3.96 6.25
CA ASP A 138 -2.77 4.84 6.85
C ASP A 138 -3.41 4.24 8.11
N ARG A 139 -4.37 4.95 8.68
CA ARG A 139 -5.12 4.50 9.87
C ARG A 139 -6.39 3.71 9.53
N SER A 140 -6.69 3.51 8.26
CA SER A 140 -7.91 2.85 7.79
C SER A 140 -7.63 1.42 7.33
N VAL A 141 -6.79 1.25 6.32
CA VAL A 141 -6.47 -0.04 5.68
C VAL A 141 -5.35 -0.77 6.43
N THR A 142 -4.29 -0.05 6.78
CA THR A 142 -3.08 -0.66 7.36
C THR A 142 -3.30 -1.43 8.67
N PRO A 143 -4.13 -0.96 9.64
CA PRO A 143 -4.39 -1.74 10.84
C PRO A 143 -5.01 -3.11 10.55
N VAL A 144 -5.93 -3.18 9.57
CA VAL A 144 -6.58 -4.44 9.16
C VAL A 144 -5.57 -5.36 8.48
N LEU A 145 -4.73 -4.84 7.57
CA LEU A 145 -3.65 -5.63 6.96
C LEU A 145 -2.72 -6.25 8.01
N ARG A 146 -2.28 -5.45 8.99
CA ARG A 146 -1.40 -5.92 10.07
C ARG A 146 -2.09 -6.91 10.99
N PHE A 147 -3.39 -6.75 11.20
CA PHE A 147 -4.18 -7.66 12.02
C PHE A 147 -4.29 -9.03 11.35
N ILE A 148 -4.68 -9.08 10.06
CA ILE A 148 -4.73 -10.32 9.29
C ILE A 148 -3.33 -10.97 9.24
N PHE A 149 -2.28 -10.19 8.99
CA PHE A 149 -0.92 -10.70 8.94
C PHE A 149 -0.51 -11.41 10.25
N ARG A 150 -0.78 -10.80 11.41
CA ARG A 150 -0.47 -11.41 12.72
C ARG A 150 -1.20 -12.72 12.95
N TYR A 151 -2.44 -12.84 12.49
CA TYR A 151 -3.22 -14.09 12.57
C TYR A 151 -2.61 -15.18 11.69
N VAL A 152 -2.17 -14.82 10.48
CA VAL A 152 -1.45 -15.77 9.60
C VAL A 152 -0.14 -16.22 10.24
N GLU A 153 0.64 -15.32 10.83
CA GLU A 153 1.89 -15.64 11.53
C GLU A 153 1.64 -16.52 12.76
N ALA A 154 0.56 -16.28 13.49
CA ALA A 154 0.16 -17.10 14.65
C ALA A 154 -0.31 -18.51 14.26
N GLY A 155 -0.38 -18.84 12.98
CA GLY A 155 -0.79 -20.17 12.52
C GLY A 155 -2.29 -20.43 12.60
N ILE A 156 -3.10 -19.42 12.89
CA ILE A 156 -4.55 -19.55 13.00
C ILE A 156 -5.14 -19.86 11.62
N SER A 157 -6.01 -20.86 11.56
CA SER A 157 -6.70 -21.31 10.34
C SER A 157 -8.19 -21.40 10.64
N ASP A 158 -8.86 -20.26 10.55
CA ASP A 158 -10.31 -20.11 10.72
C ASP A 158 -10.83 -19.40 9.47
N ASP A 159 -11.45 -20.16 8.56
CA ASP A 159 -11.86 -19.66 7.26
C ASP A 159 -12.96 -18.61 7.37
N ASP A 160 -13.91 -18.77 8.31
CA ASP A 160 -15.01 -17.81 8.54
C ASP A 160 -14.46 -16.48 9.06
N TRP A 161 -13.53 -16.55 10.02
CA TRP A 161 -12.86 -15.36 10.51
C TRP A 161 -12.12 -14.61 9.40
N TYR A 162 -11.40 -15.34 8.51
CA TYR A 162 -10.70 -14.71 7.39
C TYR A 162 -11.68 -14.06 6.40
N GLU A 163 -12.79 -14.69 6.07
CA GLU A 163 -13.83 -14.09 5.20
C GLU A 163 -14.34 -12.77 5.79
N ASP A 164 -14.64 -12.73 7.09
CA ASP A 164 -15.06 -11.51 7.79
C ASP A 164 -14.01 -10.39 7.72
N GLN A 165 -12.74 -10.73 7.99
CA GLN A 165 -11.66 -9.74 7.92
C GLN A 165 -11.42 -9.24 6.49
N LEU A 166 -11.52 -10.10 5.49
CA LEU A 166 -11.38 -9.71 4.09
C LEU A 166 -12.56 -8.85 3.62
N TYR A 167 -13.77 -9.15 4.08
CA TYR A 167 -14.95 -8.30 3.86
C TYR A 167 -14.74 -6.91 4.48
N PHE A 168 -14.28 -6.86 5.73
CA PHE A 168 -13.98 -5.61 6.41
C PHE A 168 -12.85 -4.83 5.73
N LEU A 169 -11.80 -5.51 5.27
CA LEU A 169 -10.72 -4.89 4.50
C LEU A 169 -11.24 -4.26 3.22
N LEU A 170 -12.09 -4.95 2.46
CA LEU A 170 -12.72 -4.42 1.25
C LEU A 170 -13.57 -3.19 1.53
N GLN A 171 -14.33 -3.15 2.64
CA GLN A 171 -15.06 -1.95 3.04
C GLN A 171 -14.12 -0.75 3.23
N ARG A 172 -12.94 -0.97 3.85
CA ARG A 172 -11.93 0.09 4.02
C ARG A 172 -11.31 0.51 2.70
N MET A 173 -11.05 -0.43 1.80
CA MET A 173 -10.55 -0.14 0.45
C MET A 173 -11.59 0.67 -0.35
N LEU A 174 -12.87 0.32 -0.28
CA LEU A 174 -13.95 1.06 -0.92
C LEU A 174 -14.09 2.48 -0.36
N ALA A 175 -13.92 2.66 0.94
CA ALA A 175 -13.88 4.00 1.55
C ALA A 175 -12.72 4.85 1.02
N LEU A 176 -11.54 4.25 0.78
CA LEU A 176 -10.43 4.92 0.09
C LEU A 176 -10.80 5.29 -1.36
N HIS A 177 -11.43 4.38 -2.10
CA HIS A 177 -11.89 4.66 -3.46
C HIS A 177 -12.87 5.84 -3.50
N CYS A 178 -13.87 5.88 -2.60
CA CYS A 178 -14.79 6.99 -2.47
C CYS A 178 -14.07 8.30 -2.14
N ARG A 179 -13.08 8.25 -1.26
CA ARG A 179 -12.24 9.41 -0.93
C ARG A 179 -11.45 9.92 -2.15
N ASP A 180 -10.83 9.02 -2.93
CA ASP A 180 -10.13 9.39 -4.16
C ASP A 180 -11.07 10.09 -5.15
N ARG A 181 -12.30 9.59 -5.31
CA ARG A 181 -13.33 10.22 -6.16
C ARG A 181 -13.70 11.61 -5.65
N SER A 182 -13.90 11.77 -4.34
CA SER A 182 -14.21 13.04 -3.72
C SER A 182 -13.09 14.06 -3.93
N VAL A 183 -11.83 13.63 -3.70
CA VAL A 183 -10.65 14.50 -3.94
C VAL A 183 -10.50 14.83 -5.41
N THR A 184 -10.75 13.87 -6.31
CA THR A 184 -10.73 14.11 -7.76
C THR A 184 -11.76 15.16 -8.17
N ALA A 185 -12.94 15.18 -7.56
CA ALA A 185 -13.97 16.18 -7.83
C ALA A 185 -13.54 17.61 -7.46
N LEU A 186 -12.61 17.77 -6.51
CA LEU A 186 -12.07 19.07 -6.06
C LEU A 186 -10.99 19.63 -6.99
N ILE A 187 -10.47 18.83 -7.95
CA ILE A 187 -9.46 19.30 -8.90
C ILE A 187 -10.05 20.41 -9.78
N PRO A 188 -9.38 21.58 -9.89
CA PRO A 188 -9.92 22.74 -10.63
C PRO A 188 -9.85 22.52 -12.15
N ALA A 189 -10.74 21.68 -12.68
CA ALA A 189 -10.95 21.45 -14.08
C ALA A 189 -12.44 21.26 -14.39
N ARG A 190 -12.92 21.80 -15.52
CA ARG A 190 -14.34 21.77 -15.87
C ARG A 190 -14.85 20.36 -16.17
N ARG A 191 -14.11 19.58 -16.96
CA ARG A 191 -14.53 18.25 -17.41
C ARG A 191 -14.11 17.16 -16.43
N ALA A 192 -15.00 16.20 -16.12
CA ALA A 192 -14.71 15.07 -15.25
C ALA A 192 -13.54 14.23 -15.77
N ALA A 193 -13.48 13.96 -17.08
CA ALA A 193 -12.36 13.23 -17.70
C ALA A 193 -11.01 13.93 -17.46
N THR A 194 -10.95 15.28 -17.54
CA THR A 194 -9.73 16.05 -17.24
C THR A 194 -9.36 15.94 -15.77
N ARG A 195 -10.32 15.92 -14.84
CA ARG A 195 -10.04 15.73 -13.42
C ARG A 195 -9.47 14.34 -13.14
N GLY A 196 -10.06 13.31 -13.74
CA GLY A 196 -9.54 11.94 -13.64
C GLY A 196 -8.11 11.80 -14.16
N GLU A 197 -7.82 12.40 -15.32
CA GLU A 197 -6.48 12.40 -15.88
C GLU A 197 -5.48 13.17 -14.99
N LEU A 198 -5.85 14.30 -14.45
CA LEU A 198 -4.99 15.06 -13.52
C LEU A 198 -4.76 14.28 -12.22
N PHE A 199 -5.75 13.58 -11.69
CA PHE A 199 -5.58 12.71 -10.54
C PHE A 199 -4.58 11.58 -10.85
N ARG A 200 -4.72 10.92 -12.01
CA ARG A 200 -3.77 9.88 -12.46
C ARG A 200 -2.35 10.43 -12.58
N ARG A 201 -2.15 11.63 -13.15
CA ARG A 201 -0.83 12.27 -13.23
C ARG A 201 -0.26 12.59 -11.86
N MET A 202 -1.10 13.00 -10.90
CA MET A 202 -0.65 13.19 -9.52
C MET A 202 -0.23 11.89 -8.85
N ALA A 203 -0.92 10.78 -9.13
CA ALA A 203 -0.49 9.47 -8.68
C ALA A 203 0.90 9.11 -9.22
N LEU A 204 1.18 9.37 -10.51
CA LEU A 204 2.52 9.20 -11.10
C LEU A 204 3.59 10.05 -10.42
N ALA A 205 3.29 11.31 -10.09
CA ALA A 205 4.20 12.16 -9.33
C ALA A 205 4.49 11.59 -7.93
N ALA A 206 3.46 11.11 -7.23
CA ALA A 206 3.60 10.51 -5.91
C ALA A 206 4.40 9.20 -5.97
N ASP A 207 4.15 8.35 -6.97
CA ASP A 207 4.91 7.12 -7.22
C ASP A 207 6.38 7.43 -7.49
N PHE A 208 6.67 8.42 -8.35
CA PHE A 208 8.03 8.86 -8.61
C PHE A 208 8.77 9.29 -7.33
N ILE A 209 8.10 10.08 -6.48
CA ILE A 209 8.66 10.48 -5.19
C ILE A 209 8.91 9.25 -4.30
N ASN A 210 7.93 8.36 -4.17
CA ASN A 210 8.03 7.16 -3.31
C ASN A 210 9.16 6.22 -3.78
N MET A 211 9.40 6.15 -5.09
CA MET A 211 10.46 5.32 -5.68
C MET A 211 11.86 5.94 -5.57
N ASN A 212 11.95 7.27 -5.57
CA ASN A 212 13.23 7.99 -5.69
C ASN A 212 13.54 8.88 -4.48
N PHE A 213 12.84 8.74 -3.35
CA PHE A 213 12.94 9.66 -2.21
C PHE A 213 14.35 9.78 -1.65
N ALA A 214 15.18 8.74 -1.73
CA ALA A 214 16.54 8.73 -1.21
C ALA A 214 17.53 9.48 -2.14
N SER A 215 17.16 9.73 -3.38
CA SER A 215 17.95 10.45 -4.36
C SER A 215 17.70 11.95 -4.29
N PRO A 216 18.63 12.80 -4.79
CA PRO A 216 18.42 14.23 -4.92
C PRO A 216 17.45 14.51 -6.08
N ILE A 217 16.16 14.50 -5.81
CA ILE A 217 15.11 14.85 -6.79
C ILE A 217 14.58 16.25 -6.52
N ASP A 218 14.23 16.96 -7.60
CA ASP A 218 13.68 18.30 -7.57
C ASP A 218 12.24 18.39 -8.12
N LEU A 219 11.66 19.57 -8.06
CA LEU A 219 10.29 19.79 -8.53
C LEU A 219 10.14 19.57 -10.04
N GLN A 220 11.17 19.88 -10.83
CA GLN A 220 11.13 19.68 -12.29
C GLN A 220 11.02 18.18 -12.61
N GLN A 221 11.87 17.35 -12.02
CA GLN A 221 11.84 15.90 -12.22
C GLN A 221 10.51 15.27 -11.78
N ILE A 222 9.93 15.75 -10.65
CA ILE A 222 8.61 15.30 -10.20
C ILE A 222 7.51 15.70 -11.19
N ALA A 223 7.58 16.91 -11.73
CA ALA A 223 6.61 17.41 -12.70
C ALA A 223 6.72 16.67 -14.04
N ASP A 224 7.95 16.38 -14.50
CA ASP A 224 8.21 15.59 -15.70
C ASP A 224 7.63 14.18 -15.60
N ALA A 225 7.79 13.52 -14.46
CA ALA A 225 7.19 12.21 -14.19
C ALA A 225 5.65 12.25 -14.29
N ALA A 226 5.02 13.37 -13.95
CA ALA A 226 3.59 13.61 -14.08
C ALA A 226 3.20 14.16 -15.47
N GLN A 227 4.16 14.43 -16.34
CA GLN A 227 3.95 15.11 -17.64
C GLN A 227 3.23 16.46 -17.50
N LEU A 228 3.62 17.25 -16.51
CA LEU A 228 3.06 18.58 -16.19
C LEU A 228 4.18 19.61 -16.08
N SER A 229 3.83 20.89 -16.28
CA SER A 229 4.75 21.96 -15.89
C SER A 229 4.90 22.02 -14.36
N PRO A 230 6.04 22.48 -13.81
CA PRO A 230 6.27 22.56 -12.37
C PRO A 230 5.18 23.31 -11.62
N PHE A 231 4.72 24.43 -12.15
CA PHE A 231 3.64 25.23 -11.55
C PHE A 231 2.30 24.49 -11.52
N HIS A 232 1.96 23.81 -12.62
CA HIS A 232 0.73 23.03 -12.70
C HIS A 232 0.80 21.80 -11.77
N CYS A 233 1.93 21.09 -11.75
CA CYS A 233 2.19 19.98 -10.84
C CYS A 233 2.02 20.44 -9.38
N LEU A 234 2.65 21.53 -8.97
CA LEU A 234 2.55 22.06 -7.60
C LEU A 234 1.10 22.34 -7.21
N ARG A 235 0.33 23.00 -8.09
CA ARG A 235 -1.07 23.38 -7.83
C ARG A 235 -1.97 22.15 -7.70
N VAL A 236 -1.89 21.20 -8.64
CA VAL A 236 -2.75 20.02 -8.64
C VAL A 236 -2.35 19.05 -7.53
N PHE A 237 -1.05 18.86 -7.31
CA PHE A 237 -0.54 18.01 -6.22
C PHE A 237 -1.04 18.50 -4.85
N LYS A 238 -1.00 19.83 -4.61
CA LYS A 238 -1.53 20.42 -3.38
C LYS A 238 -3.05 20.26 -3.26
N ALA A 239 -3.79 20.37 -4.36
CA ALA A 239 -5.24 20.16 -4.37
C ALA A 239 -5.62 18.71 -4.02
N VAL A 240 -4.85 17.72 -4.51
CA VAL A 240 -5.10 16.29 -4.30
C VAL A 240 -4.58 15.80 -2.95
N LEU A 241 -3.34 16.12 -2.60
CA LEU A 241 -2.66 15.58 -1.42
C LEU A 241 -2.54 16.55 -0.25
N SER A 242 -3.09 17.78 -0.38
CA SER A 242 -3.08 18.85 0.63
C SER A 242 -1.68 19.33 1.04
N VAL A 243 -0.63 18.85 0.39
CA VAL A 243 0.77 19.24 0.61
C VAL A 243 1.47 19.46 -0.73
N THR A 244 2.59 20.18 -0.72
CA THR A 244 3.41 20.33 -1.94
C THR A 244 4.27 19.08 -2.19
N PRO A 245 4.72 18.83 -3.45
CA PRO A 245 5.58 17.69 -3.79
C PRO A 245 6.82 17.59 -2.88
N ILE A 246 7.49 18.71 -2.62
CA ILE A 246 8.69 18.74 -1.75
C ILE A 246 8.36 18.44 -0.28
N VAL A 247 7.22 18.89 0.22
CA VAL A 247 6.76 18.52 1.57
C VAL A 247 6.46 17.03 1.63
N TYR A 248 5.79 16.48 0.62
CA TYR A 248 5.51 15.06 0.51
C TYR A 248 6.80 14.22 0.45
N LEU A 249 7.79 14.63 -0.35
CA LEU A 249 9.11 14.00 -0.41
C LEU A 249 9.78 13.96 0.98
N ASN A 250 9.84 15.10 1.66
CA ASN A 250 10.50 15.17 2.95
C ASN A 250 9.77 14.42 4.07
N GLN A 251 8.43 14.35 4.01
CA GLN A 251 7.65 13.48 4.89
C GLN A 251 7.98 11.99 4.66
N ARG A 252 8.13 11.56 3.39
CA ARG A 252 8.54 10.19 3.05
C ARG A 252 9.93 9.86 3.59
N ARG A 253 10.89 10.79 3.44
CA ARG A 253 12.23 10.69 4.01
C ARG A 253 12.21 10.55 5.53
N VAL A 254 11.40 11.38 6.22
CA VAL A 254 11.26 11.34 7.69
C VAL A 254 10.68 10.01 8.16
N LEU A 255 9.65 9.46 7.51
CA LEU A 255 9.07 8.16 7.88
C LEU A 255 10.14 7.05 7.82
N THR A 256 10.88 6.98 6.71
CA THR A 256 11.97 6.01 6.56
C THR A 256 13.09 6.25 7.58
N ALA A 257 13.45 7.51 7.83
CA ALA A 257 14.47 7.86 8.85
C ALA A 257 14.04 7.40 10.25
N GLN A 258 12.79 7.60 10.63
CA GLN A 258 12.26 7.15 11.91
C GLN A 258 12.38 5.63 12.08
N ARG A 259 12.06 4.85 11.04
CA ARG A 259 12.22 3.40 11.05
C ARG A 259 13.68 2.98 11.20
N LEU A 260 14.59 3.58 10.42
CA LEU A 260 16.03 3.28 10.49
C LEU A 260 16.63 3.64 11.85
N LEU A 261 16.21 4.76 12.45
CA LEU A 261 16.65 5.17 13.78
C LEU A 261 16.16 4.23 14.87
N ARG A 262 14.92 3.70 14.77
CA ARG A 262 14.42 2.67 15.70
C ARG A 262 15.23 1.39 15.61
N ALA A 263 15.63 0.97 14.41
CA ALA A 263 16.47 -0.22 14.24
C ALA A 263 17.88 -0.07 14.84
N ALA A 264 18.26 1.13 15.30
CA ALA A 264 19.51 1.46 16.02
C ALA A 264 20.83 0.96 15.36
N LYS A 265 20.78 0.67 14.03
CA LYS A 265 21.95 0.16 13.28
C LYS A 265 22.81 1.25 12.67
N HIS A 266 22.35 2.50 12.68
CA HIS A 266 22.99 3.63 12.01
C HIS A 266 22.97 4.86 12.87
N SER A 267 24.00 5.69 12.76
CA SER A 267 24.05 7.01 13.34
C SER A 267 23.03 7.97 12.68
N VAL A 268 22.65 9.05 13.37
CA VAL A 268 21.73 10.06 12.80
C VAL A 268 22.28 10.66 11.50
N SER A 269 23.61 10.82 11.38
CA SER A 269 24.24 11.35 10.17
C SER A 269 24.15 10.38 9.00
N GLU A 270 24.42 9.10 9.23
CA GLU A 270 24.26 8.05 8.23
C GLU A 270 22.79 7.94 7.78
N VAL A 271 21.85 7.93 8.73
CA VAL A 271 20.41 7.91 8.40
C VAL A 271 20.03 9.12 7.55
N ALA A 272 20.52 10.32 7.87
CA ALA A 272 20.23 11.49 7.04
C ALA A 272 20.68 11.29 5.60
N SER A 273 21.88 10.77 5.36
CA SER A 273 22.39 10.46 4.03
C SER A 273 21.60 9.34 3.33
N LEU A 274 21.30 8.26 4.05
CA LEU A 274 20.54 7.12 3.50
C LEU A 274 19.14 7.48 3.01
N VAL A 275 18.49 8.47 3.65
CA VAL A 275 17.15 8.91 3.25
C VAL A 275 17.18 10.16 2.34
N GLY A 276 18.35 10.62 1.90
CA GLY A 276 18.51 11.69 0.92
C GLY A 276 18.52 13.12 1.49
N PHE A 277 18.73 13.31 2.79
CA PHE A 277 19.01 14.65 3.36
C PHE A 277 20.49 14.97 3.26
N GLN A 278 20.80 16.21 2.93
CA GLN A 278 22.19 16.68 2.80
C GLN A 278 22.97 16.63 4.13
N ASN A 279 22.26 16.80 5.27
CA ASN A 279 22.88 16.80 6.60
C ASN A 279 21.87 16.49 7.70
N ARG A 280 22.39 16.15 8.89
CA ARG A 280 21.59 15.83 10.08
C ARG A 280 20.69 16.98 10.54
N SER A 281 21.12 18.24 10.35
CA SER A 281 20.35 19.40 10.80
C SER A 281 19.07 19.58 9.99
N THR A 282 19.12 19.27 8.70
CA THR A 282 17.92 19.27 7.83
C THR A 282 16.98 18.14 8.22
N LEU A 283 17.49 16.93 8.45
CA LEU A 283 16.68 15.82 8.98
C LEU A 283 16.02 16.21 10.30
N PHE A 284 16.77 16.78 11.26
CA PHE A 284 16.25 17.20 12.55
C PHE A 284 15.08 18.17 12.42
N ARG A 285 15.22 19.24 11.61
CA ARG A 285 14.16 20.22 11.38
C ARG A 285 12.88 19.57 10.79
N TRP A 286 13.05 18.66 9.83
CA TRP A 286 11.93 17.97 9.23
C TRP A 286 11.27 16.98 10.19
N MET A 287 12.02 16.29 11.05
CA MET A 287 11.45 15.41 12.07
C MET A 287 10.61 16.18 13.08
N ILE A 288 11.12 17.29 13.61
CA ILE A 288 10.33 18.16 14.49
C ILE A 288 9.07 18.66 13.81
N ARG A 289 9.18 19.12 12.57
CA ARG A 289 8.02 19.64 11.80
C ARG A 289 6.96 18.57 11.52
N THR A 290 7.36 17.32 11.30
CA THR A 290 6.47 16.26 10.85
C THR A 290 5.89 15.44 12.00
N SER A 291 6.68 15.16 13.03
CA SER A 291 6.33 14.28 14.16
C SER A 291 6.43 14.92 15.54
N GLY A 292 6.92 16.17 15.64
CA GLY A 292 7.16 16.83 16.93
C GLY A 292 8.31 16.23 17.74
N LEU A 293 9.01 15.21 17.22
CA LEU A 293 10.02 14.46 17.96
C LEU A 293 11.41 14.60 17.32
N PRO A 294 12.45 14.88 18.12
CA PRO A 294 13.83 14.86 17.62
C PRO A 294 14.35 13.42 17.43
N PRO A 295 15.37 13.20 16.58
CA PRO A 295 15.96 11.88 16.34
C PRO A 295 16.29 11.08 17.60
N ARG A 296 16.90 11.75 18.61
CA ARG A 296 17.28 11.13 19.89
C ARG A 296 16.09 10.57 20.68
N ALA A 297 14.92 11.23 20.62
CA ALA A 297 13.71 10.76 21.31
C ALA A 297 13.12 9.50 20.66
N ILE A 298 13.45 9.24 19.41
CA ILE A 298 13.01 8.04 18.69
C ILE A 298 13.89 6.84 19.05
N CYS A 299 15.22 7.05 19.13
CA CYS A 299 16.15 6.01 19.58
C CYS A 299 15.90 5.58 21.03
N ALA A 300 15.44 6.47 21.90
CA ALA A 300 15.25 6.20 23.34
C ALA A 300 13.95 5.40 23.66
N ARG A 301 12.97 5.34 22.75
CA ARG A 301 11.67 4.68 22.99
C ARG A 301 11.71 3.15 22.93
N GLU A 302 12.75 2.52 22.44
CA GLU A 302 12.89 1.05 22.44
C GLU A 302 13.29 0.46 23.80
N GLY A 303 13.72 1.27 24.78
CA GLY A 303 13.95 0.80 26.16
C GLY A 303 12.68 0.60 26.98
N GLN A 304 11.50 0.98 26.45
CA GLN A 304 10.20 0.79 27.10
C GLN A 304 9.25 0.05 26.14
N ALA A 305 9.45 -1.28 26.02
CA ALA A 305 8.40 -2.13 25.47
C ALA A 305 7.16 -1.97 26.37
N PRO A 306 5.94 -1.74 25.81
CA PRO A 306 4.73 -1.82 26.59
C PRO A 306 4.62 -3.26 27.11
N THR A 307 4.74 -3.45 28.40
CA THR A 307 4.31 -4.66 29.11
C THR A 307 2.86 -4.91 28.68
N ALA A 308 2.62 -6.05 28.07
CA ALA A 308 1.28 -6.52 27.79
C ALA A 308 0.45 -6.46 29.08
N PRO A 309 -0.79 -5.93 29.06
CA PRO A 309 -1.69 -6.08 30.21
C PRO A 309 -1.93 -7.58 30.39
N GLY A 310 -1.58 -8.07 31.59
CA GLY A 310 -1.78 -9.45 31.98
C GLY A 310 -3.24 -9.83 31.81
N LEU A 311 -3.49 -10.89 31.06
CA LEU A 311 -4.70 -11.67 31.17
C LEU A 311 -4.62 -12.40 32.52
N GLU A 312 -5.11 -11.78 33.58
CA GLU A 312 -5.44 -12.50 34.80
C GLU A 312 -6.64 -13.40 34.51
N ALA A 313 -6.39 -14.68 34.64
CA ALA A 313 -7.41 -15.71 34.65
C ALA A 313 -8.32 -15.51 35.88
N SER A 314 -9.62 -15.47 35.66
CA SER A 314 -10.66 -15.80 36.66
C SER A 314 -11.80 -16.49 35.92
#